data_c4e05638363f67136375df957caae915
#
_entry.id   c4e05638363f67136375df957caae915
#
_cell.length_a   1.000
_cell.length_b   1.000
_cell.length_c   1.000
_cell.angle_alpha   90.00
_cell.angle_beta   90.00
_cell.angle_gamma   90.00
#
_symmetry.space_group_name_H-M   'P 1'
#
loop_
_entity.id
_entity.type
_entity.pdbx_description
1 polymer ?
#
loop_
_entity_poly.entity_id
_entity_poly.type
_entity_poly.pdbx_seq_one_letter_code
_entity_poly.pdbx_strand_id
1 'polypeptide(L)'
;EIEKDNSHPYIKSDLSQCINCYRCVRACEEIQGEIVLGMSGRGFASQIIKGFDTNFNLSACVSCGACVQTCPTEALTDKFGSKTIIADKTVRTTCTYCGVGCQLDVSVINGEIKGIQAPETAEVNQGHTCIKGRFAFQFYNHPDRLTNPLIKKNGVFEVVTWEVAYDYIT
;
A
#
# COMPACT_ATOMS: atom_id res chain seq x y z
N GLU A 1 -27.80 7.07 6.23
CA GLU A 1 -26.56 6.46 6.75
C GLU A 1 -25.57 6.35 5.60
N ILE A 2 -24.32 6.83 5.77
CA ILE A 2 -23.30 6.77 4.72
C ILE A 2 -22.73 5.34 4.74
N GLU A 3 -22.84 4.65 3.60
CA GLU A 3 -22.42 3.27 3.47
C GLU A 3 -20.90 3.13 3.48
N LYS A 4 -20.40 2.13 4.22
CA LYS A 4 -18.98 1.76 4.21
C LYS A 4 -18.72 0.83 3.05
N ASP A 5 -17.80 1.21 2.18
CA ASP A 5 -17.40 0.41 1.02
C ASP A 5 -16.09 -0.33 1.31
N ASN A 6 -16.20 -1.65 1.42
CA ASN A 6 -15.07 -2.56 1.60
C ASN A 6 -14.82 -3.43 0.35
N SER A 7 -15.41 -3.09 -0.78
CA SER A 7 -15.32 -3.90 -2.00
C SER A 7 -13.92 -3.91 -2.63
N HIS A 8 -13.18 -2.79 -2.55
CA HIS A 8 -11.83 -2.70 -3.12
C HIS A 8 -10.87 -3.67 -2.42
N PRO A 9 -9.98 -4.38 -3.13
CA PRO A 9 -9.10 -5.39 -2.54
C PRO A 9 -8.11 -4.83 -1.49
N TYR A 10 -7.67 -3.58 -1.62
CA TYR A 10 -6.64 -2.98 -0.78
C TYR A 10 -7.10 -1.79 0.06
N ILE A 11 -8.19 -1.14 -0.30
CA ILE A 11 -8.63 0.13 0.28
C ILE A 11 -9.99 -0.05 0.96
N LYS A 12 -10.12 0.43 2.18
CA LYS A 12 -11.40 0.63 2.86
C LYS A 12 -11.86 2.06 2.65
N SER A 13 -13.15 2.25 2.41
CA SER A 13 -13.78 3.55 2.29
C SER A 13 -14.89 3.69 3.33
N ASP A 14 -14.69 4.54 4.32
CA ASP A 14 -15.69 4.93 5.32
C ASP A 14 -15.92 6.44 5.20
N LEU A 15 -16.83 6.82 4.33
CA LEU A 15 -17.10 8.23 4.06
C LEU A 15 -17.82 8.96 5.20
N SER A 16 -18.26 8.25 6.25
CA SER A 16 -18.77 8.90 7.47
C SER A 16 -17.69 9.73 8.18
N GLN A 17 -16.40 9.41 7.94
CA GLN A 17 -15.25 10.15 8.45
C GLN A 17 -14.77 11.26 7.50
N CYS A 18 -15.43 11.42 6.34
CA CYS A 18 -15.00 12.35 5.32
C CYS A 18 -15.34 13.80 5.69
N ILE A 19 -14.37 14.68 5.62
CA ILE A 19 -14.55 16.15 5.84
C ILE A 19 -14.62 16.93 4.54
N ASN A 20 -14.79 16.27 3.40
CA ASN A 20 -14.89 16.86 2.07
C ASN A 20 -13.73 17.80 1.72
N CYS A 21 -12.51 17.46 2.11
CA CYS A 21 -11.32 18.28 1.87
C CYS A 21 -10.76 18.17 0.44
N TYR A 22 -11.29 17.32 -0.42
CA TYR A 22 -10.93 17.10 -1.83
C TYR A 22 -9.53 16.60 -2.10
N ARG A 23 -8.69 16.35 -1.09
CA ARG A 23 -7.30 15.91 -1.27
C ARG A 23 -7.20 14.62 -2.05
N CYS A 24 -8.08 13.64 -1.78
CA CYS A 24 -8.10 12.36 -2.48
C CYS A 24 -8.52 12.49 -3.95
N VAL A 25 -9.48 13.37 -4.26
CA VAL A 25 -9.91 13.66 -5.63
C VAL A 25 -8.75 14.27 -6.40
N ARG A 26 -8.12 15.33 -5.88
CA ARG A 26 -6.98 15.97 -6.51
C ARG A 26 -5.78 15.06 -6.67
N ALA A 27 -5.49 14.22 -5.68
CA ALA A 27 -4.42 13.22 -5.80
C ALA A 27 -4.70 12.19 -6.89
N CYS A 28 -5.97 11.79 -7.08
CA CYS A 28 -6.37 10.87 -8.14
C CYS A 28 -6.30 11.51 -9.52
N GLU A 29 -6.80 12.73 -9.66
CA GLU A 29 -6.90 13.45 -10.93
C GLU A 29 -5.59 14.13 -11.33
N GLU A 30 -5.07 15.04 -10.48
CA GLU A 30 -3.96 15.92 -10.84
C GLU A 30 -2.61 15.20 -10.81
N ILE A 31 -2.45 14.20 -9.93
CA ILE A 31 -1.16 13.54 -9.70
C ILE A 31 -1.10 12.17 -10.38
N GLN A 32 -2.12 11.35 -10.22
CA GLN A 32 -2.16 10.01 -10.82
C GLN A 32 -2.77 10.00 -12.23
N GLY A 33 -3.57 11.01 -12.58
CA GLY A 33 -4.23 11.10 -13.89
C GLY A 33 -5.36 10.08 -14.12
N GLU A 34 -5.88 9.45 -13.04
CA GLU A 34 -6.85 8.36 -13.15
C GLU A 34 -8.31 8.80 -13.10
N ILE A 35 -8.61 9.92 -12.48
CA ILE A 35 -9.95 10.55 -12.41
C ILE A 35 -11.03 9.58 -11.89
N VAL A 36 -10.66 8.66 -11.01
CA VAL A 36 -11.60 7.67 -10.44
C VAL A 36 -12.43 8.27 -9.31
N LEU A 37 -11.81 9.12 -8.49
CA LEU A 37 -12.51 9.80 -7.40
C LEU A 37 -13.05 11.14 -7.87
N GLY A 38 -14.30 11.40 -7.55
CA GLY A 38 -14.97 12.65 -7.88
C GLY A 38 -15.86 13.13 -6.74
N MET A 39 -16.58 14.22 -6.98
CA MET A 39 -17.59 14.72 -6.07
C MET A 39 -18.97 14.63 -6.70
N SER A 40 -19.95 14.22 -5.91
CA SER A 40 -21.36 14.26 -6.23
C SER A 40 -22.11 15.16 -5.25
N GLY A 41 -23.27 15.64 -5.67
CA GLY A 41 -24.11 16.50 -4.84
C GLY A 41 -23.58 17.94 -4.70
N ARG A 42 -24.24 18.70 -3.84
CA ARG A 42 -23.88 20.09 -3.52
C ARG A 42 -24.28 20.45 -2.10
N GLY A 43 -23.62 21.43 -1.51
CA GLY A 43 -23.85 21.86 -0.14
C GLY A 43 -23.67 20.70 0.84
N PHE A 44 -24.60 20.51 1.75
CA PHE A 44 -24.55 19.43 2.75
C PHE A 44 -24.70 18.02 2.16
N ALA A 45 -25.19 17.90 0.93
CA ALA A 45 -25.28 16.61 0.22
C ALA A 45 -24.01 16.26 -0.60
N SER A 46 -22.97 17.08 -0.50
CA SER A 46 -21.69 16.82 -1.19
C SER A 46 -21.01 15.58 -0.60
N GLN A 47 -20.64 14.63 -1.46
CA GLN A 47 -19.93 13.42 -1.06
C GLN A 47 -18.92 12.99 -2.11
N ILE A 48 -17.88 12.29 -1.67
CA ILE A 48 -16.92 11.64 -2.56
C ILE A 48 -17.58 10.44 -3.21
N ILE A 49 -17.48 10.34 -4.53
CA ILE A 49 -17.92 9.19 -5.31
C ILE A 49 -16.73 8.48 -5.95
N LYS A 50 -16.96 7.24 -6.37
CA LYS A 50 -15.99 6.38 -7.05
C LYS A 50 -16.55 5.98 -8.40
N GLY A 51 -15.81 6.28 -9.47
CA GLY A 51 -16.30 6.07 -10.83
C GLY A 51 -17.65 6.79 -11.07
N PHE A 52 -18.65 6.06 -11.49
CA PHE A 52 -20.02 6.56 -11.69
C PHE A 52 -20.93 6.33 -10.47
N ASP A 53 -20.42 6.60 -9.26
CA ASP A 53 -21.10 6.36 -7.99
C ASP A 53 -21.42 4.86 -7.78
N THR A 54 -20.43 4.05 -8.04
CA THR A 54 -20.48 2.59 -7.88
C THR A 54 -19.59 2.14 -6.74
N ASN A 55 -19.61 0.83 -6.44
CA ASN A 55 -18.65 0.25 -5.50
C ASN A 55 -17.22 0.40 -6.01
N PHE A 56 -16.27 0.59 -5.11
CA PHE A 56 -14.89 0.92 -5.44
C PHE A 56 -14.22 -0.13 -6.36
N ASN A 57 -14.53 -1.41 -6.17
CA ASN A 57 -14.01 -2.50 -7.02
C ASN A 57 -14.53 -2.48 -8.47
N LEU A 58 -15.62 -1.77 -8.75
CA LEU A 58 -16.18 -1.62 -10.09
C LEU A 58 -15.64 -0.38 -10.82
N SER A 59 -14.87 0.45 -10.12
CA SER A 59 -14.23 1.62 -10.71
C SER A 59 -12.95 1.25 -11.46
N ALA A 60 -12.45 2.13 -12.31
CA ALA A 60 -11.18 1.97 -13.03
C ALA A 60 -9.93 2.22 -12.14
N CYS A 61 -10.03 2.00 -10.83
CA CYS A 61 -8.96 2.27 -9.88
C CYS A 61 -7.73 1.38 -10.12
N VAL A 62 -6.56 2.01 -10.27
CA VAL A 62 -5.27 1.32 -10.45
C VAL A 62 -4.59 0.96 -9.11
N SER A 63 -5.27 1.15 -7.99
CA SER A 63 -4.78 0.79 -6.65
C SER A 63 -3.44 1.45 -6.26
N CYS A 64 -3.18 2.66 -6.69
CA CYS A 64 -1.93 3.38 -6.36
C CYS A 64 -1.85 3.81 -4.88
N GLY A 65 -2.99 3.96 -4.21
CA GLY A 65 -3.08 4.33 -2.80
C GLY A 65 -2.75 5.80 -2.48
N ALA A 66 -2.62 6.69 -3.47
CA ALA A 66 -2.39 8.12 -3.25
C ALA A 66 -3.52 8.75 -2.41
N CYS A 67 -4.77 8.35 -2.66
CA CYS A 67 -5.94 8.79 -1.90
C CYS A 67 -5.88 8.36 -0.42
N VAL A 68 -5.36 7.17 -0.13
CA VAL A 68 -5.14 6.68 1.24
C VAL A 68 -4.08 7.51 1.94
N GLN A 69 -2.94 7.72 1.30
CA GLN A 69 -1.84 8.48 1.91
C GLN A 69 -2.22 9.93 2.22
N THR A 70 -2.99 10.57 1.35
CA THR A 70 -3.36 11.99 1.49
C THR A 70 -4.58 12.23 2.39
N CYS A 71 -5.39 11.20 2.70
CA CYS A 71 -6.61 11.37 3.50
C CYS A 71 -6.29 11.74 4.97
N PRO A 72 -6.71 12.91 5.48
CA PRO A 72 -6.35 13.34 6.83
C PRO A 72 -7.18 12.66 7.93
N THR A 73 -8.34 12.11 7.61
CA THR A 73 -9.31 11.56 8.56
C THR A 73 -9.44 10.05 8.48
N GLU A 74 -8.61 9.38 7.63
CA GLU A 74 -8.71 7.95 7.39
C GLU A 74 -10.07 7.47 6.82
N ALA A 75 -10.85 8.38 6.22
CA ALA A 75 -12.02 7.99 5.44
C ALA A 75 -11.67 7.02 4.29
N LEU A 76 -10.43 7.07 3.81
CA LEU A 76 -9.81 6.10 2.91
C LEU A 76 -8.58 5.53 3.59
N THR A 77 -8.55 4.21 3.84
CA THR A 77 -7.46 3.53 4.56
C THR A 77 -6.99 2.27 3.84
N ASP A 78 -5.75 1.90 4.11
CA ASP A 78 -5.20 0.60 3.73
C ASP A 78 -5.86 -0.52 4.54
N LYS A 79 -6.22 -1.63 3.90
CA LYS A 79 -6.79 -2.81 4.58
C LYS A 79 -5.79 -3.60 5.41
N PHE A 80 -4.52 -3.52 5.06
CA PHE A 80 -3.44 -4.37 5.59
C PHE A 80 -2.45 -3.60 6.43
N GLY A 81 -2.53 -2.27 6.40
CA GLY A 81 -1.67 -1.38 7.14
C GLY A 81 -2.43 -0.16 7.64
N SER A 82 -1.75 0.67 8.40
CA SER A 82 -2.28 1.97 8.80
C SER A 82 -1.15 2.99 8.79
N LYS A 83 -1.45 4.21 8.40
CA LYS A 83 -0.49 5.33 8.46
C LYS A 83 -0.38 5.95 9.86
N THR A 84 -1.35 5.64 10.73
CA THR A 84 -1.41 6.16 12.11
C THR A 84 -0.82 5.19 13.14
N ILE A 85 -0.28 4.06 12.70
CA ILE A 85 0.39 3.11 13.59
C ILE A 85 1.63 3.78 14.21
N ILE A 86 1.72 3.75 15.53
CA ILE A 86 2.96 4.06 16.24
C ILE A 86 3.87 2.84 16.08
N ALA A 87 4.81 2.94 15.16
CA ALA A 87 5.75 1.87 14.87
C ALA A 87 6.91 1.87 15.87
N ASP A 88 7.43 0.68 16.20
CA ASP A 88 8.67 0.55 16.98
C ASP A 88 9.85 1.14 16.20
N LYS A 89 9.80 0.99 14.87
CA LYS A 89 10.83 1.46 13.96
C LYS A 89 10.23 1.80 12.60
N THR A 90 10.64 2.94 12.04
CA THR A 90 10.41 3.28 10.63
C THR A 90 11.74 3.21 9.88
N VAL A 91 11.78 2.45 8.81
CA VAL A 91 12.98 2.24 7.98
C VAL A 91 12.73 2.74 6.58
N ARG A 92 13.58 3.66 6.12
CA ARG A 92 13.59 4.05 4.71
C ARG A 92 14.35 3.00 3.90
N THR A 93 13.71 2.52 2.84
CA THR A 93 14.28 1.51 1.95
C THR A 93 13.86 1.76 0.50
N THR A 94 14.46 1.03 -0.41
CA THR A 94 14.10 1.06 -1.83
C THR A 94 13.15 -0.08 -2.16
N CYS A 95 12.11 0.22 -2.94
CA CYS A 95 11.16 -0.78 -3.43
C CYS A 95 11.89 -1.84 -4.29
N THR A 96 11.61 -3.11 -4.02
CA THR A 96 12.29 -4.25 -4.65
C THR A 96 11.64 -4.75 -5.94
N TYR A 97 10.52 -4.13 -6.39
CA TYR A 97 9.73 -4.68 -7.48
C TYR A 97 10.19 -4.32 -8.88
N CYS A 98 10.72 -3.12 -9.09
CA CYS A 98 11.16 -2.69 -10.43
C CYS A 98 12.29 -1.67 -10.37
N GLY A 99 12.86 -1.35 -11.54
CA GLY A 99 14.00 -0.44 -11.69
C GLY A 99 13.72 1.04 -11.47
N VAL A 100 12.47 1.45 -11.17
CA VAL A 100 12.15 2.84 -10.81
C VAL A 100 12.86 3.24 -9.52
N GLY A 101 13.05 2.30 -8.57
CA GLY A 101 13.79 2.57 -7.34
C GLY A 101 13.04 3.47 -6.34
N CYS A 102 11.71 3.41 -6.31
CA CYS A 102 10.90 4.18 -5.36
C CYS A 102 11.39 3.98 -3.92
N GLN A 103 11.55 5.08 -3.19
CA GLN A 103 11.84 5.04 -1.76
C GLN A 103 10.53 4.86 -0.97
N LEU A 104 10.59 4.01 0.04
CA LEU A 104 9.46 3.66 0.89
C LEU A 104 9.86 3.82 2.36
N ASP A 105 8.98 4.39 3.17
CA ASP A 105 9.08 4.37 4.63
C ASP A 105 8.24 3.21 5.16
N VAL A 106 8.93 2.21 5.71
CA VAL A 106 8.35 0.95 6.18
C VAL A 106 8.20 1.00 7.69
N SER A 107 6.97 0.89 8.17
CA SER A 107 6.64 0.82 9.59
C SER A 107 6.71 -0.62 10.08
N VAL A 108 7.52 -0.86 11.11
CA VAL A 108 7.78 -2.19 11.69
C VAL A 108 7.33 -2.20 13.15
N ILE A 109 6.61 -3.27 13.55
CA ILE A 109 6.20 -3.56 14.93
C ILE A 109 6.51 -5.03 15.20
N ASN A 110 7.25 -5.32 16.27
CA ASN A 110 7.64 -6.69 16.64
C ASN A 110 8.31 -7.48 15.50
N GLY A 111 9.10 -6.80 14.66
CA GLY A 111 9.77 -7.42 13.51
C GLY A 111 8.90 -7.63 12.26
N GLU A 112 7.61 -7.30 12.31
CA GLU A 112 6.70 -7.41 11.18
C GLU A 112 6.42 -6.07 10.50
N ILE A 113 6.31 -6.06 9.18
CA ILE A 113 5.87 -4.88 8.43
C ILE A 113 4.36 -4.69 8.65
N LYS A 114 3.98 -3.52 9.13
CA LYS A 114 2.58 -3.16 9.40
C LYS A 114 2.05 -2.03 8.53
N GLY A 115 2.89 -1.41 7.73
CA GLY A 115 2.47 -0.37 6.80
C GLY A 115 3.62 0.16 5.96
N ILE A 116 3.26 0.71 4.79
CA ILE A 116 4.21 1.35 3.90
C ILE A 116 3.67 2.73 3.51
N GLN A 117 4.54 3.73 3.58
CA GLN A 117 4.29 5.06 3.07
C GLN A 117 5.34 5.43 2.02
N ALA A 118 4.95 6.25 1.06
CA ALA A 118 5.88 6.86 0.12
C ALA A 118 6.27 8.24 0.67
N PRO A 119 7.53 8.48 1.05
CA PRO A 119 7.93 9.76 1.61
C PRO A 119 7.90 10.87 0.55
N GLU A 120 7.32 12.03 0.90
CA GLU A 120 7.29 13.20 0.01
C GLU A 120 8.70 13.74 -0.30
N THR A 121 9.64 13.47 0.62
CA THR A 121 11.06 13.85 0.50
C THR A 121 11.88 12.91 -0.38
N ALA A 122 11.27 11.85 -0.93
CA ALA A 122 11.96 10.93 -1.83
C ALA A 122 12.25 11.61 -3.18
N GLU A 123 13.52 11.58 -3.61
CA GLU A 123 13.95 12.21 -4.86
C GLU A 123 13.30 11.56 -6.09
N VAL A 124 13.16 10.22 -6.07
CA VAL A 124 12.67 9.45 -7.21
C VAL A 124 11.15 9.52 -7.34
N ASN A 125 10.41 9.32 -6.25
CA ASN A 125 8.97 9.08 -6.30
C ASN A 125 8.12 10.11 -5.55
N GLN A 126 8.71 11.08 -4.87
CA GLN A 126 8.07 12.30 -4.34
C GLN A 126 6.69 12.05 -3.71
N GLY A 127 6.57 11.08 -2.80
CA GLY A 127 5.32 10.73 -2.14
C GLY A 127 4.43 9.74 -2.90
N HIS A 128 4.83 9.29 -4.09
CA HIS A 128 4.03 8.39 -4.93
C HIS A 128 4.61 6.98 -4.98
N THR A 129 3.74 6.01 -5.24
CA THR A 129 4.13 4.62 -5.51
C THR A 129 2.97 3.91 -6.20
N CYS A 130 3.26 2.80 -6.87
CA CYS A 130 2.24 1.96 -7.49
C CYS A 130 1.67 0.95 -6.47
N ILE A 131 0.67 0.17 -6.92
CA ILE A 131 0.05 -0.91 -6.16
C ILE A 131 1.08 -1.82 -5.47
N LYS A 132 2.15 -2.21 -6.17
CA LYS A 132 3.16 -3.14 -5.65
C LYS A 132 3.93 -2.54 -4.48
N GLY A 133 4.43 -1.32 -4.63
CA GLY A 133 5.17 -0.65 -3.57
C GLY A 133 4.31 -0.34 -2.35
N ARG A 134 3.02 -0.04 -2.55
CA ARG A 134 2.10 0.35 -1.47
C ARG A 134 1.56 -0.85 -0.70
N PHE A 135 1.06 -1.86 -1.40
CA PHE A 135 0.21 -2.88 -0.79
C PHE A 135 0.80 -4.29 -0.80
N ALA A 136 1.82 -4.56 -1.63
CA ALA A 136 2.32 -5.91 -1.81
C ALA A 136 3.49 -6.25 -0.86
N PHE A 137 3.44 -5.85 0.40
CA PHE A 137 4.47 -6.13 1.40
C PHE A 137 4.22 -7.41 2.22
N GLN A 138 3.06 -8.03 2.07
CA GLN A 138 2.67 -9.20 2.87
C GLN A 138 3.59 -10.41 2.66
N PHE A 139 4.26 -10.51 1.51
CA PHE A 139 5.22 -11.58 1.25
C PHE A 139 6.35 -11.62 2.29
N TYR A 140 6.71 -10.46 2.86
CA TYR A 140 7.79 -10.38 3.86
C TYR A 140 7.41 -11.10 5.16
N ASN A 141 6.15 -10.95 5.59
CA ASN A 141 5.63 -11.56 6.82
C ASN A 141 5.04 -12.98 6.58
N HIS A 142 5.06 -13.48 5.33
CA HIS A 142 4.40 -14.74 5.00
C HIS A 142 5.12 -15.92 5.67
N PRO A 143 4.39 -16.87 6.31
CA PRO A 143 5.00 -18.02 7.01
C PRO A 143 5.81 -18.93 6.07
N ASP A 144 5.44 -19.03 4.78
CA ASP A 144 6.15 -19.85 3.79
C ASP A 144 7.38 -19.14 3.21
N ARG A 145 7.72 -17.93 3.69
CA ARG A 145 8.92 -17.24 3.22
C ARG A 145 10.16 -18.02 3.60
N LEU A 146 11.02 -18.27 2.62
CA LEU A 146 12.33 -18.89 2.85
C LEU A 146 13.22 -17.90 3.63
N THR A 147 13.66 -18.32 4.83
CA THR A 147 14.53 -17.52 5.70
C THR A 147 15.95 -18.08 5.78
N ASN A 148 16.13 -19.31 5.33
CA ASN A 148 17.43 -20.01 5.28
C ASN A 148 17.68 -20.54 3.87
N PRO A 149 18.94 -20.72 3.46
CA PRO A 149 19.26 -21.37 2.21
C PRO A 149 18.84 -22.83 2.21
N LEU A 150 18.47 -23.33 1.04
CA LEU A 150 18.06 -24.71 0.83
C LEU A 150 18.96 -25.35 -0.24
N ILE A 151 19.43 -26.57 0.02
CA ILE A 151 20.12 -27.40 -0.97
C ILE A 151 19.26 -28.62 -1.29
N LYS A 152 19.07 -28.91 -2.57
CA LYS A 152 18.33 -30.09 -3.03
C LYS A 152 19.24 -31.29 -3.07
N LYS A 153 19.00 -32.29 -2.16
CA LYS A 153 19.68 -33.55 -2.11
C LYS A 153 18.68 -34.69 -2.35
N ASN A 154 18.99 -35.58 -3.28
CA ASN A 154 18.13 -36.74 -3.60
C ASN A 154 16.65 -36.34 -3.88
N GLY A 155 16.43 -35.18 -4.49
CA GLY A 155 15.09 -34.67 -4.83
C GLY A 155 14.38 -33.91 -3.70
N VAL A 156 14.91 -33.88 -2.48
CA VAL A 156 14.34 -33.18 -1.31
C VAL A 156 15.17 -31.95 -0.97
N PHE A 157 14.50 -30.84 -0.61
CA PHE A 157 15.17 -29.62 -0.14
C PHE A 157 15.47 -29.75 1.35
N GLU A 158 16.72 -29.53 1.72
CA GLU A 158 17.20 -29.50 3.10
C GLU A 158 17.68 -28.10 3.46
N VAL A 159 17.31 -27.63 4.66
CA VAL A 159 17.79 -26.35 5.20
C VAL A 159 19.27 -26.50 5.56
N VAL A 160 20.07 -25.52 5.14
CA VAL A 160 21.51 -25.47 5.41
C VAL A 160 21.92 -24.09 5.93
N THR A 161 23.13 -23.97 6.47
CA THR A 161 23.71 -22.66 6.81
C THR A 161 24.21 -21.94 5.55
N TRP A 162 24.45 -20.63 5.66
CA TRP A 162 25.00 -19.84 4.56
C TRP A 162 26.40 -20.31 4.16
N GLU A 163 27.23 -20.73 5.12
CA GLU A 163 28.57 -21.29 4.85
C GLU A 163 28.48 -22.53 3.97
N VAL A 164 27.63 -23.49 4.35
CA VAL A 164 27.41 -24.72 3.57
C VAL A 164 26.84 -24.40 2.19
N ALA A 165 25.96 -23.40 2.08
CA ALA A 165 25.43 -23.00 0.77
C ALA A 165 26.50 -22.39 -0.12
N TYR A 166 27.37 -21.55 0.40
CA TYR A 166 28.49 -20.97 -0.35
C TYR A 166 29.51 -22.03 -0.79
N ASP A 167 29.88 -22.96 0.10
CA ASP A 167 30.79 -24.06 -0.24
C ASP A 167 30.21 -25.00 -1.31
N TYR A 168 28.87 -25.10 -1.39
CA TYR A 168 28.21 -25.88 -2.43
C TYR A 168 28.22 -25.20 -3.81
N ILE A 169 28.26 -23.87 -3.86
CA ILE A 169 28.23 -23.08 -5.10
C ILE A 169 29.64 -22.87 -5.69
N THR A 170 30.66 -22.78 -4.84
CA THR A 170 32.07 -22.53 -5.24
C THR A 170 32.79 -23.83 -5.56
#